data_59a03da273196b6cb296029e5f21bf31
#
_entry.id   59a03da273196b6cb296029e5f21bf31
#
_cell.length_a   1.000
_cell.length_b   1.000
_cell.length_c   1.000
_cell.angle_alpha   90.00
_cell.angle_beta   90.00
_cell.angle_gamma   90.00
#
_symmetry.space_group_name_H-M   'P 1'
#
loop_
_entity.id
_entity.type
_entity.pdbx_description
1 polymer ?
#
loop_
_entity_poly.entity_id
_entity_poly.type
_entity_poly.pdbx_seq_one_letter_code
_entity_poly.pdbx_strand_id
1 'polypeptide(L)'
;MRNKFDEQLSQLNHEMIEMGALCEEVIALASRALTENDKSLAARVAPLDSEIDRKERDIENLCLKLLLQQQPVARDLRQISAALKMITDMERIGDQAEDIAEIISFLHGHQAEDNDLLREMAKAAIRMVTESVDAYVKCDTMLAEQIIAEDDTVDGYFTQVKERLIGKIAQDPADGEYALDLLMIAKYFERIGDHATNIAEWVIFSVTGVHKGEEK
;
A
#
# COMPACT_ATOMS: atom_id res chain seq x y z
N MET A 1 13.91 -31.15 -11.65
CA MET A 1 13.20 -30.01 -12.23
C MET A 1 12.22 -29.40 -11.22
N ARG A 2 11.31 -30.17 -10.60
CA ARG A 2 10.33 -29.66 -9.63
C ARG A 2 10.97 -28.96 -8.41
N ASN A 3 12.01 -29.53 -7.79
CA ASN A 3 12.71 -28.90 -6.65
C ASN A 3 13.24 -27.48 -6.96
N LYS A 4 13.75 -27.25 -8.17
CA LYS A 4 14.25 -25.93 -8.57
C LYS A 4 13.12 -24.93 -8.75
N PHE A 5 11.96 -25.38 -9.22
CA PHE A 5 10.76 -24.55 -9.33
C PHE A 5 10.21 -24.17 -7.95
N ASP A 6 10.13 -25.14 -7.03
CA ASP A 6 9.68 -24.91 -5.66
C ASP A 6 10.62 -23.93 -4.91
N GLU A 7 11.93 -24.02 -5.14
CA GLU A 7 12.93 -23.07 -4.65
C GLU A 7 12.69 -21.66 -5.20
N GLN A 8 12.39 -21.53 -6.49
CA GLN A 8 12.11 -20.23 -7.11
C GLN A 8 10.77 -19.63 -6.67
N LEU A 9 9.74 -20.45 -6.43
CA LEU A 9 8.49 -19.96 -5.81
C LEU A 9 8.72 -19.50 -4.39
N SER A 10 9.54 -20.21 -3.63
CA SER A 10 9.93 -19.79 -2.28
C SER A 10 10.69 -18.46 -2.31
N GLN A 11 11.56 -18.28 -3.32
CA GLN A 11 12.24 -17.00 -3.55
C GLN A 11 11.23 -15.90 -3.89
N LEU A 12 10.24 -16.15 -4.77
CA LEU A 12 9.20 -15.18 -5.10
C LEU A 12 8.45 -14.72 -3.84
N ASN A 13 8.05 -15.66 -2.99
CA ASN A 13 7.39 -15.32 -1.74
C ASN A 13 8.28 -14.45 -0.82
N HIS A 14 9.56 -14.74 -0.75
CA HIS A 14 10.51 -13.95 0.03
C HIS A 14 10.64 -12.51 -0.50
N GLU A 15 10.80 -12.36 -1.82
CA GLU A 15 10.87 -11.05 -2.46
C GLU A 15 9.58 -10.22 -2.26
N MET A 16 8.41 -10.88 -2.29
CA MET A 16 7.12 -10.23 -1.98
C MET A 16 7.06 -9.73 -0.54
N ILE A 17 7.56 -10.51 0.43
CA ILE A 17 7.64 -10.10 1.85
C ILE A 17 8.58 -8.91 2.00
N GLU A 18 9.74 -8.94 1.36
CA GLU A 18 10.70 -7.81 1.42
C GLU A 18 10.10 -6.53 0.81
N MET A 19 9.39 -6.64 -0.32
CA MET A 19 8.71 -5.49 -0.92
C MET A 19 7.60 -4.96 -0.01
N GLY A 20 6.83 -5.85 0.64
CA GLY A 20 5.82 -5.48 1.64
C GLY A 20 6.41 -4.72 2.82
N ALA A 21 7.56 -5.15 3.32
CA ALA A 21 8.27 -4.46 4.40
C ALA A 21 8.75 -3.05 3.99
N LEU A 22 9.18 -2.87 2.73
CA LEU A 22 9.51 -1.54 2.20
C LEU A 22 8.27 -0.64 2.10
N CYS A 23 7.13 -1.17 1.66
CA CYS A 23 5.86 -0.43 1.64
C CYS A 23 5.44 -0.01 3.06
N GLU A 24 5.54 -0.90 4.05
CA GLU A 24 5.29 -0.58 5.45
C GLU A 24 6.21 0.55 5.95
N GLU A 25 7.51 0.44 5.68
CA GLU A 25 8.52 1.41 6.11
C GLU A 25 8.26 2.80 5.49
N VAL A 26 7.95 2.86 4.20
CA VAL A 26 7.73 4.14 3.50
C VAL A 26 6.47 4.84 3.99
N ILE A 27 5.37 4.12 4.23
CA ILE A 27 4.13 4.69 4.79
C ILE A 27 4.38 5.19 6.22
N ALA A 28 5.04 4.37 7.06
CA ALA A 28 5.36 4.74 8.44
C ALA A 28 6.26 5.98 8.50
N LEU A 29 7.22 6.09 7.58
CA LEU A 29 8.12 7.25 7.49
C LEU A 29 7.38 8.52 7.08
N ALA A 30 6.51 8.46 6.07
CA ALA A 30 5.66 9.56 5.64
C ALA A 30 4.71 10.01 6.77
N SER A 31 4.06 9.07 7.46
CA SER A 31 3.18 9.34 8.60
C SER A 31 3.93 10.01 9.77
N ARG A 32 5.16 9.55 10.06
CA ARG A 32 6.00 10.18 11.09
C ARG A 32 6.44 11.58 10.69
N ALA A 33 6.88 11.77 9.44
CA ALA A 33 7.24 13.07 8.92
C ALA A 33 6.12 14.10 9.09
N LEU A 34 4.87 13.69 8.84
CA LEU A 34 3.68 14.51 9.06
C LEU A 34 3.46 14.81 10.55
N THR A 35 3.51 13.78 11.40
CA THR A 35 3.19 13.92 12.82
C THR A 35 4.24 14.72 13.59
N GLU A 36 5.51 14.52 13.26
CA GLU A 36 6.66 15.20 13.87
C GLU A 36 6.94 16.56 13.19
N ASN A 37 6.26 16.88 12.08
CA ASN A 37 6.51 18.03 11.20
C ASN A 37 8.00 18.10 10.80
N ASP A 38 8.58 16.94 10.47
CA ASP A 38 10.01 16.80 10.18
C ASP A 38 10.26 16.59 8.68
N LYS A 39 10.65 17.68 8.01
CA LYS A 39 11.00 17.66 6.57
C LYS A 39 12.22 16.78 6.26
N SER A 40 13.06 16.51 7.24
CA SER A 40 14.22 15.60 7.05
C SER A 40 13.78 14.13 6.96
N LEU A 41 12.72 13.77 7.66
CA LEU A 41 12.08 12.46 7.52
C LEU A 41 11.36 12.35 6.16
N ALA A 42 10.63 13.39 5.74
CA ALA A 42 9.99 13.43 4.42
C ALA A 42 11.01 13.23 3.29
N ALA A 43 12.17 13.87 3.35
CA ALA A 43 13.23 13.72 2.34
C ALA A 43 13.81 12.29 2.25
N ARG A 44 13.55 11.42 3.22
CA ARG A 44 14.00 10.02 3.21
C ARG A 44 13.01 9.09 2.52
N VAL A 45 11.81 9.54 2.18
CA VAL A 45 10.77 8.75 1.54
C VAL A 45 11.15 8.40 0.09
N ALA A 46 11.55 9.37 -0.72
CA ALA A 46 11.93 9.15 -2.13
C ALA A 46 13.04 8.09 -2.34
N PRO A 47 14.11 8.01 -1.51
CA PRO A 47 15.05 6.89 -1.60
C PRO A 47 14.43 5.51 -1.35
N LEU A 48 13.46 5.38 -0.42
CA LEU A 48 12.77 4.13 -0.16
C LEU A 48 11.83 3.76 -1.31
N ASP A 49 11.11 4.73 -1.86
CA ASP A 49 10.28 4.55 -3.04
C ASP A 49 11.11 4.01 -4.21
N SER A 50 12.27 4.59 -4.48
CA SER A 50 13.21 4.08 -5.49
C SER A 50 13.70 2.64 -5.21
N GLU A 51 13.66 2.17 -3.95
CA GLU A 51 13.95 0.77 -3.61
C GLU A 51 12.76 -0.14 -3.92
N ILE A 52 11.53 0.33 -3.69
CA ILE A 52 10.29 -0.36 -4.09
C ILE A 52 10.27 -0.56 -5.60
N ASP A 53 10.54 0.46 -6.38
CA ASP A 53 10.67 0.43 -7.84
C ASP A 53 11.66 -0.63 -8.34
N ARG A 54 12.81 -0.72 -7.70
CA ARG A 54 13.80 -1.74 -8.06
C ARG A 54 13.30 -3.13 -7.72
N LYS A 55 12.67 -3.27 -6.56
CA LYS A 55 12.11 -4.55 -6.11
C LYS A 55 10.98 -5.01 -7.03
N GLU A 56 10.11 -4.10 -7.50
CA GLU A 56 9.10 -4.41 -8.51
C GLU A 56 9.74 -5.03 -9.76
N ARG A 57 10.74 -4.37 -10.35
CA ARG A 57 11.43 -4.87 -11.55
C ARG A 57 12.12 -6.23 -11.33
N ASP A 58 12.71 -6.44 -10.15
CA ASP A 58 13.37 -7.69 -9.82
C ASP A 58 12.37 -8.85 -9.69
N ILE A 59 11.23 -8.60 -9.04
CA ILE A 59 10.14 -9.58 -8.91
C ILE A 59 9.49 -9.86 -10.27
N GLU A 60 9.24 -8.83 -11.08
CA GLU A 60 8.73 -9.01 -12.46
C GLU A 60 9.65 -9.95 -13.27
N ASN A 61 10.96 -9.68 -13.25
CA ASN A 61 11.94 -10.52 -13.94
C ASN A 61 11.95 -11.96 -13.41
N LEU A 62 11.79 -12.16 -12.10
CA LEU A 62 11.68 -13.49 -11.48
C LEU A 62 10.40 -14.21 -11.95
N CYS A 63 9.27 -13.53 -11.97
CA CYS A 63 8.00 -14.06 -12.47
C CYS A 63 8.09 -14.48 -13.94
N LEU A 64 8.63 -13.62 -14.80
CA LEU A 64 8.84 -13.92 -16.22
C LEU A 64 9.76 -15.15 -16.41
N LYS A 65 10.82 -15.27 -15.61
CA LYS A 65 11.70 -16.43 -15.62
C LYS A 65 10.99 -17.71 -15.20
N LEU A 66 10.14 -17.65 -14.18
CA LEU A 66 9.31 -18.78 -13.75
C LEU A 66 8.34 -19.24 -14.85
N LEU A 67 7.67 -18.30 -15.52
CA LEU A 67 6.75 -18.58 -16.62
C LEU A 67 7.43 -19.24 -17.82
N LEU A 68 8.61 -18.73 -18.20
CA LEU A 68 9.32 -19.17 -19.40
C LEU A 68 10.05 -20.50 -19.23
N GLN A 69 10.60 -20.78 -18.06
CA GLN A 69 11.55 -21.89 -17.86
C GLN A 69 10.93 -23.19 -17.32
N GLN A 70 9.76 -23.10 -16.66
CA GLN A 70 9.33 -24.19 -15.81
C GLN A 70 7.96 -24.81 -16.16
N GLN A 71 7.24 -24.27 -17.15
CA GLN A 71 5.88 -24.74 -17.53
C GLN A 71 4.99 -24.94 -16.28
N PRO A 72 4.65 -23.85 -15.55
CA PRO A 72 3.90 -23.95 -14.31
C PRO A 72 2.52 -24.60 -14.53
N VAL A 73 2.07 -25.41 -13.57
CA VAL A 73 0.70 -25.92 -13.57
C VAL A 73 -0.31 -24.83 -13.20
N ALA A 74 -1.59 -25.07 -13.43
CA ALA A 74 -2.63 -24.03 -13.32
C ALA A 74 -2.59 -23.24 -12.00
N ARG A 75 -2.33 -23.89 -10.86
CA ARG A 75 -2.22 -23.22 -9.55
C ARG A 75 -1.01 -22.30 -9.47
N ASP A 76 0.14 -22.80 -9.89
CA ASP A 76 1.40 -22.04 -9.86
C ASP A 76 1.34 -20.86 -10.82
N LEU A 77 0.70 -21.04 -11.98
CA LEU A 77 0.45 -19.98 -12.95
C LEU A 77 -0.39 -18.84 -12.35
N ARG A 78 -1.45 -19.18 -11.62
CA ARG A 78 -2.28 -18.17 -10.95
C ARG A 78 -1.51 -17.41 -9.87
N GLN A 79 -0.70 -18.11 -9.07
CA GLN A 79 0.13 -17.48 -8.04
C GLN A 79 1.14 -16.49 -8.64
N ILE A 80 1.83 -16.87 -9.70
CA ILE A 80 2.78 -16.00 -10.41
C ILE A 80 2.04 -14.81 -11.06
N SER A 81 0.87 -15.05 -11.66
CA SER A 81 0.06 -14.00 -12.28
C SER A 81 -0.47 -12.99 -11.24
N ALA A 82 -0.87 -13.47 -10.07
CA ALA A 82 -1.28 -12.61 -8.97
C ALA A 82 -0.11 -11.75 -8.48
N ALA A 83 1.08 -12.34 -8.28
CA ALA A 83 2.28 -11.61 -7.89
C ALA A 83 2.59 -10.45 -8.85
N LEU A 84 2.54 -10.71 -10.19
CA LEU A 84 2.75 -9.67 -11.21
C LEU A 84 1.76 -8.49 -11.12
N LYS A 85 0.56 -8.72 -10.62
CA LYS A 85 -0.42 -7.66 -10.40
C LYS A 85 -0.20 -6.94 -9.07
N MET A 86 0.09 -7.72 -8.02
CA MET A 86 0.32 -7.19 -6.69
C MET A 86 1.51 -6.24 -6.63
N ILE A 87 2.62 -6.55 -7.32
CA ILE A 87 3.80 -5.67 -7.31
C ILE A 87 3.52 -4.29 -7.90
N THR A 88 2.62 -4.19 -8.88
CA THR A 88 2.19 -2.90 -9.42
C THR A 88 1.38 -2.10 -8.39
N ASP A 89 0.48 -2.76 -7.63
CA ASP A 89 -0.22 -2.09 -6.54
C ASP A 89 0.75 -1.70 -5.41
N MET A 90 1.80 -2.50 -5.14
CA MET A 90 2.81 -2.19 -4.14
C MET A 90 3.72 -1.01 -4.56
N GLU A 91 4.07 -0.90 -5.85
CA GLU A 91 4.76 0.27 -6.40
C GLU A 91 3.89 1.53 -6.24
N ARG A 92 2.60 1.46 -6.57
CA ARG A 92 1.68 2.57 -6.34
C ARG A 92 1.56 3.00 -4.88
N ILE A 93 1.70 2.08 -3.95
CA ILE A 93 1.76 2.41 -2.51
C ILE A 93 3.00 3.27 -2.20
N GLY A 94 4.15 2.95 -2.80
CA GLY A 94 5.36 3.77 -2.71
C GLY A 94 5.13 5.18 -3.26
N ASP A 95 4.64 5.29 -4.50
CA ASP A 95 4.27 6.56 -5.15
C ASP A 95 3.39 7.44 -4.24
N GLN A 96 2.32 6.85 -3.65
CA GLN A 96 1.41 7.61 -2.77
C GLN A 96 2.11 8.11 -1.50
N ALA A 97 3.04 7.34 -0.95
CA ALA A 97 3.82 7.76 0.21
C ALA A 97 4.82 8.89 -0.15
N GLU A 98 5.39 8.86 -1.37
CA GLU A 98 6.23 9.95 -1.88
C GLU A 98 5.41 11.22 -2.10
N ASP A 99 4.22 11.15 -2.70
CA ASP A 99 3.29 12.27 -2.85
C ASP A 99 2.95 12.92 -1.49
N ILE A 100 2.71 12.11 -0.44
CA ILE A 100 2.51 12.61 0.93
C ILE A 100 3.74 13.37 1.41
N ALA A 101 4.94 12.82 1.22
CA ALA A 101 6.19 13.44 1.64
C ALA A 101 6.48 14.74 0.88
N GLU A 102 6.13 14.81 -0.40
CA GLU A 102 6.23 16.03 -1.19
C GLU A 102 5.37 17.14 -0.58
N ILE A 103 4.09 16.89 -0.29
CA ILE A 103 3.20 17.86 0.34
C ILE A 103 3.77 18.32 1.69
N ILE A 104 4.26 17.41 2.54
CA ILE A 104 4.86 17.74 3.83
C ILE A 104 6.04 18.72 3.67
N SER A 105 6.80 18.63 2.59
CA SER A 105 7.94 19.51 2.32
C SER A 105 7.53 20.99 2.16
N PHE A 106 6.29 21.22 1.70
CA PHE A 106 5.70 22.55 1.49
C PHE A 106 4.81 23.03 2.65
N LEU A 107 4.41 22.14 3.56
CA LEU A 107 3.62 22.54 4.71
C LEU A 107 4.34 23.60 5.55
N HIS A 108 3.69 24.74 5.78
CA HIS A 108 4.22 25.87 6.54
C HIS A 108 3.43 26.12 7.82
N GLY A 109 4.13 26.16 8.94
CA GLY A 109 3.77 26.98 10.11
C GLY A 109 2.65 26.51 11.03
N HIS A 110 1.95 25.42 10.75
CA HIS A 110 0.92 24.87 11.63
C HIS A 110 1.48 23.75 12.52
N GLN A 111 1.12 23.81 13.82
CA GLN A 111 1.49 22.74 14.75
C GLN A 111 0.64 21.48 14.48
N ALA A 112 1.20 20.32 14.81
CA ALA A 112 0.66 18.98 14.54
C ALA A 112 -0.68 18.63 15.28
N GLU A 113 -1.45 19.62 15.71
CA GLU A 113 -2.62 19.44 16.58
C GLU A 113 -3.78 18.65 15.95
N ASP A 114 -3.84 18.53 14.61
CA ASP A 114 -4.97 17.90 13.91
C ASP A 114 -4.63 16.57 13.24
N ASN A 115 -3.44 16.00 13.48
CA ASN A 115 -2.94 14.84 12.71
C ASN A 115 -3.32 13.47 13.32
N ASP A 116 -4.10 13.41 14.40
CA ASP A 116 -4.46 12.15 15.05
C ASP A 116 -5.24 11.22 14.13
N LEU A 117 -6.23 11.74 13.39
CA LEU A 117 -7.00 10.95 12.44
C LEU A 117 -6.14 10.45 11.27
N LEU A 118 -5.25 11.30 10.74
CA LEU A 118 -4.31 10.91 9.68
C LEU A 118 -3.34 9.83 10.15
N ARG A 119 -2.90 9.92 11.42
CA ARG A 119 -2.06 8.87 12.01
C ARG A 119 -2.79 7.54 12.16
N GLU A 120 -4.05 7.54 12.60
CA GLU A 120 -4.84 6.31 12.70
C GLU A 120 -5.15 5.74 11.30
N MET A 121 -5.42 6.61 10.33
CA MET A 121 -5.59 6.23 8.92
C MET A 121 -4.32 5.56 8.36
N ALA A 122 -3.15 6.15 8.59
CA ALA A 122 -1.87 5.55 8.19
C ALA A 122 -1.64 4.18 8.84
N LYS A 123 -1.95 4.02 10.14
CA LYS A 123 -1.84 2.72 10.82
C LYS A 123 -2.77 1.66 10.22
N ALA A 124 -4.01 2.04 9.88
CA ALA A 124 -4.94 1.13 9.24
C ALA A 124 -4.42 0.71 7.85
N ALA A 125 -3.95 1.66 7.04
CA ALA A 125 -3.36 1.38 5.73
C ALA A 125 -2.12 0.47 5.83
N ILE A 126 -1.20 0.73 6.77
CA ILE A 126 -0.03 -0.14 7.03
C ILE A 126 -0.48 -1.57 7.34
N ARG A 127 -1.45 -1.73 8.24
CA ARG A 127 -1.97 -3.06 8.59
C ARG A 127 -2.55 -3.77 7.38
N MET A 128 -3.37 -3.10 6.58
CA MET A 128 -3.95 -3.68 5.36
C MET A 128 -2.87 -4.16 4.39
N VAL A 129 -1.83 -3.36 4.16
CA VAL A 129 -0.71 -3.71 3.27
C VAL A 129 0.04 -4.93 3.82
N THR A 130 0.44 -4.92 5.08
CA THR A 130 1.19 -6.02 5.71
C THR A 130 0.39 -7.33 5.69
N GLU A 131 -0.89 -7.27 6.08
CA GLU A 131 -1.75 -8.44 6.12
C GLU A 131 -2.09 -8.96 4.71
N SER A 132 -2.14 -8.11 3.67
CA SER A 132 -2.39 -8.54 2.29
C SER A 132 -1.22 -9.36 1.74
N VAL A 133 0.02 -8.97 2.04
CA VAL A 133 1.22 -9.76 1.67
C VAL A 133 1.25 -11.07 2.45
N ASP A 134 0.92 -11.03 3.74
CA ASP A 134 0.79 -12.22 4.59
C ASP A 134 -0.25 -13.22 4.04
N ALA A 135 -1.42 -12.71 3.65
CA ALA A 135 -2.48 -13.51 3.04
C ALA A 135 -2.02 -14.19 1.75
N TYR A 136 -1.25 -13.48 0.91
CA TYR A 136 -0.67 -14.05 -0.31
C TYR A 136 0.28 -15.21 0.02
N VAL A 137 1.24 -15.00 0.91
CA VAL A 137 2.25 -16.01 1.25
C VAL A 137 1.62 -17.27 1.88
N LYS A 138 0.58 -17.07 2.71
CA LYS A 138 -0.15 -18.15 3.39
C LYS A 138 -1.26 -18.76 2.53
N CYS A 139 -1.59 -18.16 1.37
CA CYS A 139 -2.77 -18.51 0.56
C CYS A 139 -4.06 -18.45 1.38
N ASP A 140 -4.18 -17.44 2.25
CA ASP A 140 -5.29 -17.27 3.20
C ASP A 140 -6.36 -16.32 2.65
N THR A 141 -7.40 -16.90 2.06
CA THR A 141 -8.53 -16.15 1.50
C THR A 141 -9.41 -15.50 2.58
N MET A 142 -9.48 -16.07 3.78
CA MET A 142 -10.25 -15.48 4.87
C MET A 142 -9.61 -14.20 5.36
N LEU A 143 -8.28 -14.18 5.50
CA LEU A 143 -7.55 -12.97 5.83
C LEU A 143 -7.71 -11.92 4.72
N ALA A 144 -7.65 -12.32 3.45
CA ALA A 144 -7.86 -11.42 2.32
C ALA A 144 -9.27 -10.78 2.33
N GLU A 145 -10.32 -11.55 2.65
CA GLU A 145 -11.68 -11.03 2.80
C GLU A 145 -11.80 -10.02 3.97
N GLN A 146 -11.09 -10.25 5.07
CA GLN A 146 -11.04 -9.32 6.20
C GLN A 146 -10.38 -7.99 5.83
N ILE A 147 -9.31 -8.03 5.05
CA ILE A 147 -8.62 -6.82 4.57
C ILE A 147 -9.55 -6.00 3.66
N ILE A 148 -10.27 -6.65 2.75
CA ILE A 148 -11.25 -5.98 1.89
C ILE A 148 -12.35 -5.28 2.72
N ALA A 149 -12.76 -5.89 3.84
CA ALA A 149 -13.73 -5.27 4.73
C ALA A 149 -13.14 -4.14 5.60
N GLU A 150 -11.84 -4.16 5.86
CA GLU A 150 -11.14 -3.11 6.62
C GLU A 150 -11.06 -1.78 5.85
N ASP A 151 -11.21 -1.79 4.53
CA ASP A 151 -11.23 -0.62 3.67
C ASP A 151 -12.27 0.42 4.13
N ASP A 152 -13.47 -0.05 4.53
CA ASP A 152 -14.52 0.79 5.12
C ASP A 152 -14.02 1.61 6.34
N THR A 153 -13.02 1.11 7.07
CA THR A 153 -12.41 1.82 8.21
C THR A 153 -11.54 2.98 7.74
N VAL A 154 -10.75 2.79 6.69
CA VAL A 154 -9.92 3.83 6.09
C VAL A 154 -10.79 4.92 5.48
N ASP A 155 -11.83 4.55 4.75
CA ASP A 155 -12.85 5.45 4.20
C ASP A 155 -13.58 6.26 5.29
N GLY A 156 -13.87 5.61 6.41
CA GLY A 156 -14.44 6.24 7.58
C GLY A 156 -13.52 7.32 8.16
N TYR A 157 -12.22 7.07 8.25
CA TYR A 157 -11.24 8.08 8.66
C TYR A 157 -11.15 9.24 7.66
N PHE A 158 -11.10 8.94 6.37
CA PHE A 158 -11.10 9.98 5.33
C PHE A 158 -12.30 10.92 5.46
N THR A 159 -13.48 10.37 5.67
CA THR A 159 -14.71 11.15 5.86
C THR A 159 -14.61 12.04 7.10
N GLN A 160 -14.13 11.54 8.23
CA GLN A 160 -13.94 12.32 9.46
C GLN A 160 -12.90 13.43 9.28
N VAL A 161 -11.77 13.16 8.60
CA VAL A 161 -10.76 14.18 8.27
C VAL A 161 -11.40 15.30 7.44
N LYS A 162 -12.11 14.94 6.38
CA LYS A 162 -12.80 15.91 5.50
C LYS A 162 -13.76 16.79 6.28
N GLU A 163 -14.61 16.22 7.14
CA GLU A 163 -15.57 16.98 7.95
C GLU A 163 -14.87 17.94 8.93
N ARG A 164 -13.80 17.49 9.58
CA ARG A 164 -12.99 18.33 10.49
C ARG A 164 -12.36 19.51 9.75
N LEU A 165 -11.78 19.26 8.56
CA LEU A 165 -11.14 20.30 7.76
C LEU A 165 -12.15 21.34 7.22
N ILE A 166 -13.35 20.92 6.81
CA ILE A 166 -14.45 21.82 6.44
C ILE A 166 -14.80 22.73 7.62
N GLY A 167 -14.93 22.16 8.83
CA GLY A 167 -15.20 22.93 10.04
C GLY A 167 -14.09 23.93 10.37
N LYS A 168 -12.82 23.57 10.15
CA LYS A 168 -11.66 24.44 10.36
C LYS A 168 -11.67 25.63 9.39
N ILE A 169 -11.87 25.40 8.10
CA ILE A 169 -11.96 26.46 7.08
C ILE A 169 -13.14 27.41 7.37
N ALA A 170 -14.27 26.89 7.88
CA ALA A 170 -15.43 27.71 8.22
C ALA A 170 -15.17 28.62 9.44
N GLN A 171 -14.28 28.23 10.36
CA GLN A 171 -13.87 29.03 11.51
C GLN A 171 -12.83 30.08 11.15
N ASP A 172 -11.82 29.72 10.38
CA ASP A 172 -10.79 30.63 9.87
C ASP A 172 -10.46 30.30 8.40
N PRO A 173 -10.93 31.11 7.45
CA PRO A 173 -10.59 30.92 6.03
C PRO A 173 -9.09 31.01 5.70
N ALA A 174 -8.27 31.57 6.59
CA ALA A 174 -6.81 31.61 6.39
C ALA A 174 -6.17 30.22 6.48
N ASP A 175 -6.82 29.26 7.14
CA ASP A 175 -6.39 27.86 7.21
C ASP A 175 -6.69 27.05 5.93
N GLY A 176 -7.29 27.67 4.92
CA GLY A 176 -7.81 26.97 3.74
C GLY A 176 -6.74 26.20 2.96
N GLU A 177 -5.57 26.80 2.71
CA GLU A 177 -4.46 26.14 1.99
C GLU A 177 -3.95 24.92 2.75
N TYR A 178 -3.65 25.11 4.04
CA TYR A 178 -3.21 24.00 4.91
C TYR A 178 -4.24 22.86 5.01
N ALA A 179 -5.53 23.20 5.12
CA ALA A 179 -6.59 22.20 5.18
C ALA A 179 -6.72 21.41 3.86
N LEU A 180 -6.50 22.03 2.71
CA LEU A 180 -6.49 21.34 1.42
C LEU A 180 -5.29 20.40 1.30
N ASP A 181 -4.11 20.80 1.75
CA ASP A 181 -2.93 19.96 1.80
C ASP A 181 -3.16 18.72 2.67
N LEU A 182 -3.72 18.88 3.88
CA LEU A 182 -4.09 17.76 4.73
C LEU A 182 -5.17 16.86 4.11
N LEU A 183 -6.12 17.42 3.38
CA LEU A 183 -7.12 16.63 2.66
C LEU A 183 -6.48 15.78 1.55
N MET A 184 -5.48 16.32 0.84
CA MET A 184 -4.72 15.57 -0.17
C MET A 184 -3.92 14.45 0.48
N ILE A 185 -3.26 14.70 1.61
CA ILE A 185 -2.56 13.66 2.37
C ILE A 185 -3.54 12.53 2.79
N ALA A 186 -4.73 12.90 3.30
CA ALA A 186 -5.76 11.92 3.62
C ALA A 186 -6.18 11.09 2.40
N LYS A 187 -6.33 11.74 1.23
CA LYS A 187 -6.67 11.03 -0.01
C LYS A 187 -5.59 10.05 -0.45
N TYR A 188 -4.32 10.39 -0.25
CA TYR A 188 -3.25 9.45 -0.56
C TYR A 188 -3.23 8.24 0.39
N PHE A 189 -3.49 8.42 1.70
CA PHE A 189 -3.66 7.28 2.60
C PHE A 189 -4.85 6.40 2.25
N GLU A 190 -5.98 6.98 1.83
CA GLU A 190 -7.14 6.23 1.35
C GLU A 190 -6.77 5.41 0.10
N ARG A 191 -6.04 5.99 -0.87
CA ARG A 191 -5.57 5.27 -2.05
C ARG A 191 -4.61 4.14 -1.71
N ILE A 192 -3.80 4.27 -0.66
CA ILE A 192 -2.97 3.17 -0.17
C ILE A 192 -3.87 2.01 0.32
N GLY A 193 -4.97 2.29 1.01
CA GLY A 193 -5.99 1.32 1.38
C GLY A 193 -6.61 0.63 0.16
N ASP A 194 -7.02 1.41 -0.85
CA ASP A 194 -7.53 0.89 -2.13
C ASP A 194 -6.55 -0.12 -2.77
N HIS A 195 -5.25 0.22 -2.82
CA HIS A 195 -4.22 -0.67 -3.37
C HIS A 195 -4.04 -1.94 -2.53
N ALA A 196 -4.11 -1.85 -1.19
CA ALA A 196 -4.07 -3.03 -0.33
C ALA A 196 -5.29 -3.94 -0.54
N THR A 197 -6.46 -3.35 -0.78
CA THR A 197 -7.68 -4.07 -1.17
C THR A 197 -7.49 -4.80 -2.50
N ASN A 198 -6.92 -4.16 -3.52
CA ASN A 198 -6.58 -4.79 -4.79
C ASN A 198 -5.64 -5.99 -4.59
N ILE A 199 -4.59 -5.83 -3.76
CA ILE A 199 -3.68 -6.93 -3.43
C ILE A 199 -4.46 -8.11 -2.82
N ALA A 200 -5.35 -7.87 -1.86
CA ALA A 200 -6.18 -8.90 -1.24
C ALA A 200 -7.11 -9.61 -2.26
N GLU A 201 -7.69 -8.89 -3.21
CA GLU A 201 -8.48 -9.47 -4.30
C GLU A 201 -7.64 -10.39 -5.19
N TRP A 202 -6.38 -10.02 -5.49
CA TRP A 202 -5.45 -10.87 -6.21
C TRP A 202 -5.04 -12.12 -5.42
N VAL A 203 -4.99 -12.04 -4.08
CA VAL A 203 -4.80 -13.23 -3.24
C VAL A 203 -5.95 -14.20 -3.41
N ILE A 204 -7.20 -13.75 -3.33
CA ILE A 204 -8.38 -14.58 -3.54
C ILE A 204 -8.34 -15.24 -4.92
N PHE A 205 -8.05 -14.47 -5.97
CA PHE A 205 -7.88 -15.00 -7.31
C PHE A 205 -6.79 -16.08 -7.38
N SER A 206 -5.65 -15.90 -6.76
CA SER A 206 -4.53 -16.85 -6.79
C SER A 206 -4.93 -18.23 -6.27
N VAL A 207 -5.81 -18.27 -5.27
CA VAL A 207 -6.29 -19.49 -4.61
C VAL A 207 -7.50 -20.09 -5.35
N THR A 208 -8.53 -19.27 -5.61
CA THR A 208 -9.83 -19.73 -6.13
C THR A 208 -9.87 -19.78 -7.66
N GLY A 209 -9.12 -18.93 -8.34
CA GLY A 209 -9.20 -18.71 -9.79
C GLY A 209 -10.35 -17.81 -10.22
N VAL A 210 -11.05 -17.19 -9.28
CA VAL A 210 -12.17 -16.26 -9.54
C VAL A 210 -11.74 -14.85 -9.12
N HIS A 211 -11.84 -13.87 -10.01
CA HIS A 211 -11.60 -12.47 -9.70
C HIS A 211 -12.92 -11.80 -9.29
N LYS A 212 -12.88 -10.85 -8.37
CA LYS A 212 -14.06 -10.07 -7.97
C LYS A 212 -14.69 -9.38 -9.18
N GLY A 213 -16.00 -9.57 -9.37
CA GLY A 213 -16.75 -9.07 -10.53
C GLY A 213 -17.00 -10.09 -11.64
N GLU A 214 -16.43 -11.31 -11.56
CA GLU A 214 -16.70 -12.43 -12.47
C GLU A 214 -17.70 -13.44 -11.89
N GLU A 215 -18.43 -13.11 -10.84
CA GLU A 215 -19.53 -13.92 -10.34
C GLU A 215 -20.63 -13.99 -11.40
N LYS A 216 -20.77 -15.22 -11.95
CA LYS A 216 -21.83 -15.56 -12.93
C LYS A 216 -23.13 -15.88 -12.23
#